data_e2580b3116ff87a2b5e1f1cea35673da
#
_entry.id   e2580b3116ff87a2b5e1f1cea35673da
#
_cell.length_a   1.000
_cell.length_b   1.000
_cell.length_c   1.000
_cell.angle_alpha   90.00
_cell.angle_beta   90.00
_cell.angle_gamma   90.00
#
_symmetry.space_group_name_H-M   'P 1'
#
loop_
_entity.id
_entity.type
_entity.pdbx_description
1 polymer ?
#
loop_
_entity_poly.entity_id
_entity_poly.type
_entity_poly.pdbx_seq_one_letter_code
_entity_poly.pdbx_strand_id
1 'polypeptide(L)'
;MIITEKLIKEVVPAYSASIARFILGEDCDNGGKVLEDIILSDNKDGDKRCMLFSVLGHLLYHDSFTKEDSDKIFESLKELRKKSGLAAEHGHFVLGGGTVRMLDPYSYLLPASRGSICHVEGNETTVVDNGSKNMTFVEGDYNNIHLAQAFSSLVLCSGEGNEINSTGPLSVITITGDRNHVLLAKSGIVNIMGKGNNLVVPYPLRSNFPCYFKASVGTTVCLPNTGKQLVRPHDHPFCLIKADTWYMVDSHSMYKEVDELIVPL
;
A
#
# COMPACT_ATOMS: atom_id res chain seq x y z
N MET A 1 13.28 -4.27 -8.80
CA MET A 1 13.09 -2.81 -8.91
C MET A 1 14.34 -2.07 -8.46
N ILE A 2 14.73 -1.00 -9.14
CA ILE A 2 15.89 -0.17 -8.73
C ILE A 2 15.36 1.14 -8.12
N ILE A 3 15.77 1.41 -6.89
CA ILE A 3 15.49 2.68 -6.19
C ILE A 3 16.64 3.63 -6.49
N THR A 4 16.33 4.75 -7.12
CA THR A 4 17.30 5.79 -7.50
C THR A 4 17.05 7.09 -6.75
N GLU A 5 18.05 7.95 -6.65
CA GLU A 5 17.86 9.30 -6.11
C GLU A 5 16.82 10.10 -6.91
N LYS A 6 16.82 9.93 -8.23
CA LYS A 6 15.81 10.55 -9.11
C LYS A 6 14.40 10.14 -8.72
N LEU A 7 14.16 8.85 -8.53
CA LEU A 7 12.85 8.33 -8.09
C LEU A 7 12.45 8.90 -6.73
N ILE A 8 13.38 8.89 -5.75
CA ILE A 8 13.10 9.43 -4.41
C ILE A 8 12.76 10.91 -4.50
N LYS A 9 13.48 11.69 -5.31
CA LYS A 9 13.22 13.13 -5.52
C LYS A 9 11.86 13.38 -6.18
N GLU A 10 11.46 12.51 -7.09
CA GLU A 10 10.17 12.60 -7.77
C GLU A 10 9.01 12.34 -6.81
N VAL A 11 9.07 11.26 -6.02
CA VAL A 11 7.95 10.83 -5.17
C VAL A 11 7.94 11.47 -3.78
N VAL A 12 9.10 11.86 -3.23
CA VAL A 12 9.22 12.46 -1.88
C VAL A 12 10.14 13.70 -1.95
N PRO A 13 9.78 14.75 -2.66
CA PRO A 13 10.69 15.88 -2.95
C PRO A 13 11.17 16.60 -1.68
N ALA A 14 10.33 16.76 -0.67
CA ALA A 14 10.63 17.54 0.53
C ALA A 14 11.79 16.97 1.36
N TYR A 15 12.00 15.66 1.34
CA TYR A 15 13.01 14.97 2.16
C TYR A 15 13.96 14.10 1.33
N SER A 16 13.96 14.27 0.01
CA SER A 16 14.64 13.38 -0.93
C SER A 16 16.12 13.18 -0.64
N ALA A 17 16.87 14.23 -0.34
CA ALA A 17 18.31 14.14 -0.08
C ALA A 17 18.63 13.32 1.18
N SER A 18 17.87 13.50 2.25
CA SER A 18 18.07 12.75 3.50
C SER A 18 17.68 11.28 3.34
N ILE A 19 16.57 11.02 2.67
CA ILE A 19 16.10 9.67 2.40
C ILE A 19 17.06 8.94 1.46
N ALA A 20 17.51 9.58 0.37
CA ALA A 20 18.45 9.00 -0.56
C ALA A 20 19.76 8.61 0.12
N ARG A 21 20.36 9.53 0.88
CA ARG A 21 21.59 9.24 1.63
C ARG A 21 21.41 8.07 2.59
N PHE A 22 20.29 7.99 3.28
CA PHE A 22 20.01 6.94 4.25
C PHE A 22 19.79 5.56 3.60
N ILE A 23 18.98 5.52 2.53
CA ILE A 23 18.62 4.26 1.84
C ILE A 23 19.75 3.78 0.93
N LEU A 24 20.31 4.70 0.12
CA LEU A 24 21.29 4.37 -0.91
C LEU A 24 22.72 4.39 -0.40
N GLY A 25 23.02 5.16 0.67
CA GLY A 25 24.35 5.40 1.21
C GLY A 25 25.03 6.60 0.58
N GLU A 26 26.29 6.86 0.98
CA GLU A 26 27.06 8.05 0.53
C GLU A 26 27.50 7.99 -0.94
N ASP A 27 27.58 6.78 -1.51
CA ASP A 27 28.00 6.56 -2.91
C ASP A 27 26.80 6.54 -3.90
N CYS A 28 25.76 7.32 -3.62
CA CYS A 28 24.52 7.30 -4.40
C CYS A 28 24.67 7.81 -5.85
N ASP A 29 25.79 8.41 -6.21
CA ASP A 29 26.00 9.03 -7.54
C ASP A 29 26.00 8.03 -8.71
N ASN A 30 25.93 6.72 -8.45
CA ASN A 30 26.13 5.66 -9.43
C ASN A 30 24.88 4.76 -9.70
N GLY A 31 23.70 5.34 -9.86
CA GLY A 31 22.61 4.61 -10.53
C GLY A 31 21.59 3.92 -9.62
N GLY A 32 21.64 4.07 -8.30
CA GLY A 32 20.66 3.52 -7.37
C GLY A 32 20.99 2.11 -6.85
N LYS A 33 20.10 1.58 -6.00
CA LYS A 33 20.21 0.22 -5.43
C LYS A 33 18.95 -0.59 -5.74
N VAL A 34 19.12 -1.88 -5.93
CA VAL A 34 17.98 -2.79 -6.04
C VAL A 34 17.24 -2.90 -4.71
N LEU A 35 15.93 -3.02 -4.79
CA LEU A 35 15.03 -3.01 -3.63
C LEU A 35 15.42 -4.06 -2.58
N GLU A 36 15.71 -5.28 -3.02
CA GLU A 36 16.09 -6.38 -2.16
C GLU A 36 17.40 -6.14 -1.40
N ASP A 37 18.39 -5.47 -2.02
CA ASP A 37 19.65 -5.16 -1.35
C ASP A 37 19.50 -4.06 -0.29
N ILE A 38 18.58 -3.11 -0.51
CA ILE A 38 18.21 -2.11 0.49
C ILE A 38 17.62 -2.81 1.71
N ILE A 39 16.68 -3.73 1.50
CA ILE A 39 16.00 -4.47 2.56
C ILE A 39 16.98 -5.34 3.34
N LEU A 40 17.85 -6.08 2.64
CA LEU A 40 18.88 -6.95 3.26
C LEU A 40 19.95 -6.16 4.03
N SER A 41 20.21 -4.92 3.61
CA SER A 41 21.20 -4.06 4.29
C SER A 41 20.65 -3.33 5.52
N ASP A 42 19.38 -3.57 5.87
CA ASP A 42 18.72 -2.90 6.99
C ASP A 42 19.25 -3.41 8.33
N ASN A 43 19.17 -2.55 9.35
CA ASN A 43 19.50 -2.90 10.72
C ASN A 43 18.32 -3.65 11.40
N LYS A 44 18.58 -4.14 12.62
CA LYS A 44 17.56 -4.84 13.41
C LYS A 44 16.36 -3.95 13.77
N ASP A 45 16.54 -2.64 13.80
CA ASP A 45 15.50 -1.68 14.17
C ASP A 45 14.57 -1.35 13.00
N GLY A 46 14.89 -1.79 11.79
CA GLY A 46 14.04 -1.61 10.60
C GLY A 46 14.00 -0.19 10.07
N ASP A 47 15.03 0.61 10.34
CA ASP A 47 15.03 2.04 9.97
C ASP A 47 14.99 2.27 8.46
N LYS A 48 15.76 1.47 7.68
CA LYS A 48 15.72 1.55 6.22
C LYS A 48 14.37 1.13 5.66
N ARG A 49 13.74 0.10 6.22
CA ARG A 49 12.40 -0.33 5.83
C ARG A 49 11.37 0.72 6.14
N CYS A 50 11.49 1.43 7.27
CA CYS A 50 10.62 2.56 7.59
C CYS A 50 10.78 3.73 6.61
N MET A 51 11.99 4.01 6.14
CA MET A 51 12.20 5.02 5.09
C MET A 51 11.72 4.53 3.74
N LEU A 52 11.96 3.27 3.42
CA LEU A 52 11.46 2.62 2.21
C LEU A 52 9.93 2.62 2.17
N PHE A 53 9.25 2.41 3.30
CA PHE A 53 7.80 2.57 3.42
C PHE A 53 7.34 3.94 2.91
N SER A 54 8.01 5.02 3.30
CA SER A 54 7.64 6.36 2.83
C SER A 54 7.84 6.50 1.31
N VAL A 55 8.94 6.00 0.77
CA VAL A 55 9.20 6.05 -0.68
C VAL A 55 8.18 5.23 -1.46
N LEU A 56 7.96 3.97 -1.07
CA LEU A 56 7.00 3.11 -1.74
C LEU A 56 5.56 3.59 -1.55
N GLY A 57 5.21 4.09 -0.36
CA GLY A 57 3.90 4.65 -0.10
C GLY A 57 3.56 5.79 -1.05
N HIS A 58 4.48 6.74 -1.25
CA HIS A 58 4.28 7.83 -2.21
C HIS A 58 4.29 7.34 -3.65
N LEU A 59 5.15 6.38 -4.00
CA LEU A 59 5.20 5.81 -5.34
C LEU A 59 3.87 5.14 -5.71
N LEU A 60 3.28 4.36 -4.82
CA LEU A 60 2.08 3.54 -5.10
C LEU A 60 0.83 4.37 -5.42
N TYR A 61 0.75 5.61 -5.02
CA TYR A 61 -0.33 6.50 -5.41
C TYR A 61 0.11 7.60 -6.39
N HIS A 62 1.39 7.64 -6.75
CA HIS A 62 1.89 8.58 -7.76
C HIS A 62 1.26 8.31 -9.13
N ASP A 63 0.97 9.36 -9.89
CA ASP A 63 0.29 9.21 -11.18
C ASP A 63 1.12 8.48 -12.24
N SER A 64 2.45 8.48 -12.09
CA SER A 64 3.34 7.70 -12.96
C SER A 64 3.42 6.21 -12.61
N PHE A 65 2.84 5.77 -11.49
CA PHE A 65 2.88 4.37 -11.09
C PHE A 65 2.04 3.50 -12.03
N THR A 66 2.63 2.41 -12.49
CA THR A 66 2.02 1.52 -13.47
C THR A 66 1.94 0.07 -12.95
N LYS A 67 1.18 -0.77 -13.66
CA LYS A 67 1.19 -2.22 -13.40
C LYS A 67 2.58 -2.83 -13.60
N GLU A 68 3.35 -2.35 -14.57
CA GLU A 68 4.73 -2.80 -14.79
C GLU A 68 5.64 -2.49 -13.58
N ASP A 69 5.44 -1.37 -12.91
CA ASP A 69 6.19 -1.05 -11.68
C ASP A 69 5.78 -1.97 -10.52
N SER A 70 4.49 -2.30 -10.42
CA SER A 70 4.01 -3.34 -9.51
C SER A 70 4.72 -4.67 -9.75
N ASP A 71 4.77 -5.14 -10.98
CA ASP A 71 5.43 -6.40 -11.35
C ASP A 71 6.92 -6.38 -10.99
N LYS A 72 7.62 -5.26 -11.22
CA LYS A 72 9.03 -5.07 -10.81
C LYS A 72 9.23 -5.15 -9.28
N ILE A 73 8.28 -4.65 -8.50
CA ILE A 73 8.31 -4.78 -7.05
C ILE A 73 8.21 -6.25 -6.66
N PHE A 74 7.23 -6.99 -7.19
CA PHE A 74 7.05 -8.40 -6.88
C PHE A 74 8.24 -9.25 -7.30
N GLU A 75 8.83 -9.01 -8.48
CA GLU A 75 10.06 -9.70 -8.88
C GLU A 75 11.23 -9.44 -7.92
N SER A 76 11.37 -8.20 -7.42
CA SER A 76 12.39 -7.89 -6.41
C SER A 76 12.13 -8.62 -5.09
N LEU A 77 10.88 -8.82 -4.69
CA LEU A 77 10.54 -9.58 -3.48
C LEU A 77 10.84 -11.09 -3.65
N LYS A 78 10.64 -11.64 -4.84
CA LYS A 78 11.05 -13.03 -5.16
C LYS A 78 12.57 -13.20 -5.09
N GLU A 79 13.34 -12.25 -5.60
CA GLU A 79 14.80 -12.25 -5.47
C GLU A 79 15.25 -12.07 -4.00
N LEU A 80 14.57 -11.23 -3.23
CA LEU A 80 14.80 -11.10 -1.79
C LEU A 80 14.64 -12.45 -1.09
N ARG A 81 13.58 -13.20 -1.37
CA ARG A 81 13.36 -14.54 -0.82
C ARG A 81 14.49 -15.49 -1.15
N LYS A 82 14.98 -15.49 -2.41
CA LYS A 82 16.11 -16.34 -2.82
C LYS A 82 17.40 -15.99 -2.09
N LYS A 83 17.65 -14.69 -1.87
CA LYS A 83 18.88 -14.19 -1.20
C LYS A 83 18.84 -14.38 0.30
N SER A 84 17.67 -14.20 0.95
CA SER A 84 17.54 -14.21 2.40
C SER A 84 17.37 -15.60 3.03
N GLY A 85 17.08 -16.63 2.23
CA GLY A 85 16.79 -17.98 2.74
C GLY A 85 15.45 -18.04 3.48
N LEU A 86 15.46 -18.01 4.81
CA LEU A 86 14.24 -17.95 5.63
C LEU A 86 13.94 -16.49 5.98
N ALA A 87 12.86 -15.98 5.44
CA ALA A 87 12.44 -14.58 5.53
C ALA A 87 12.15 -14.04 6.94
N ALA A 88 12.10 -14.91 7.95
CA ALA A 88 11.66 -14.55 9.30
C ALA A 88 12.69 -13.75 10.12
N GLU A 89 13.97 -13.80 9.80
CA GLU A 89 15.02 -13.26 10.69
C GLU A 89 15.07 -11.73 10.72
N HIS A 90 14.46 -11.05 9.74
CA HIS A 90 14.50 -9.58 9.60
C HIS A 90 13.11 -8.93 9.47
N GLY A 91 12.06 -9.56 9.97
CA GLY A 91 10.70 -9.04 9.82
C GLY A 91 10.16 -9.15 8.39
N HIS A 92 10.67 -10.11 7.62
CA HIS A 92 10.16 -10.48 6.31
C HIS A 92 9.40 -11.80 6.43
N PHE A 93 8.24 -11.87 5.84
CA PHE A 93 7.41 -13.06 5.86
C PHE A 93 6.97 -13.39 4.45
N VAL A 94 7.17 -14.64 4.04
CA VAL A 94 6.64 -15.16 2.79
C VAL A 94 5.61 -16.23 3.11
N LEU A 95 4.41 -16.06 2.58
CA LEU A 95 3.27 -16.91 2.91
C LEU A 95 2.83 -17.66 1.67
N GLY A 96 2.89 -18.98 1.75
CA GLY A 96 2.34 -19.88 0.75
C GLY A 96 0.89 -20.25 0.97
N GLY A 97 0.34 -19.93 2.13
CA GLY A 97 -1.03 -20.19 2.56
C GLY A 97 -1.15 -20.23 4.08
N GLY A 98 -2.35 -20.17 4.61
CA GLY A 98 -2.64 -20.22 6.05
C GLY A 98 -2.96 -18.86 6.67
N THR A 99 -2.93 -18.79 8.00
CA THR A 99 -3.17 -17.56 8.75
C THR A 99 -1.90 -17.06 9.40
N VAL A 100 -1.59 -15.80 9.18
CA VAL A 100 -0.49 -15.14 9.86
C VAL A 100 -0.97 -13.87 10.55
N ARG A 101 -0.45 -13.63 11.73
CA ARG A 101 -0.56 -12.34 12.41
C ARG A 101 0.78 -11.63 12.27
N MET A 102 0.78 -10.58 11.49
CA MET A 102 1.89 -9.66 11.48
C MET A 102 1.75 -8.75 12.69
N LEU A 103 2.78 -8.75 13.52
CA LEU A 103 2.85 -7.87 14.68
C LEU A 103 1.60 -7.99 15.60
N ASP A 104 1.31 -9.19 16.03
CA ASP A 104 0.49 -9.42 17.20
C ASP A 104 1.01 -8.49 18.34
N PRO A 105 0.14 -7.94 19.21
CA PRO A 105 0.58 -7.15 20.38
C PRO A 105 1.72 -7.77 21.18
N TYR A 106 1.89 -9.06 21.13
CA TYR A 106 3.03 -9.78 21.72
C TYR A 106 4.35 -9.61 20.95
N SER A 107 4.33 -9.18 19.72
CA SER A 107 5.55 -8.89 18.95
C SER A 107 6.21 -7.56 19.31
N TYR A 108 5.64 -6.78 20.21
CA TYR A 108 6.35 -5.68 20.88
C TYR A 108 7.62 -6.13 21.61
N LEU A 109 7.78 -7.41 21.83
CA LEU A 109 9.01 -8.00 22.36
C LEU A 109 10.07 -8.25 21.28
N LEU A 110 9.70 -8.11 19.99
CA LEU A 110 10.66 -8.17 18.88
C LEU A 110 10.99 -6.75 18.44
N PRO A 111 12.22 -6.27 18.63
CA PRO A 111 12.63 -4.94 18.20
C PRO A 111 12.38 -4.64 16.72
N ALA A 112 12.22 -5.67 15.91
CA ALA A 112 11.96 -5.62 14.48
C ALA A 112 10.49 -5.37 14.07
N SER A 113 9.64 -4.93 14.99
CA SER A 113 8.20 -4.81 14.72
C SER A 113 7.79 -3.62 13.84
N ARG A 114 8.70 -2.71 13.52
CA ARG A 114 8.46 -1.57 12.63
C ARG A 114 8.97 -1.87 11.23
N GLY A 115 8.15 -1.52 10.22
CA GLY A 115 8.54 -1.70 8.82
C GLY A 115 8.64 -3.17 8.40
N SER A 116 7.84 -4.05 8.96
CA SER A 116 7.78 -5.45 8.53
C SER A 116 7.26 -5.57 7.12
N ILE A 117 7.80 -6.54 6.38
CA ILE A 117 7.39 -6.85 5.02
C ILE A 117 6.74 -8.23 5.01
N CYS A 118 5.51 -8.29 4.52
CA CYS A 118 4.78 -9.53 4.29
C CYS A 118 4.56 -9.72 2.79
N HIS A 119 5.02 -10.84 2.24
CA HIS A 119 4.79 -11.21 0.85
C HIS A 119 3.89 -12.44 0.81
N VAL A 120 2.67 -12.26 0.31
CA VAL A 120 1.65 -13.30 0.19
C VAL A 120 1.67 -13.82 -1.24
N GLU A 121 2.34 -14.96 -1.46
CA GLU A 121 2.38 -15.65 -2.76
C GLU A 121 1.25 -16.69 -2.89
N GLY A 122 0.72 -17.17 -1.77
CA GLY A 122 -0.30 -18.22 -1.73
C GLY A 122 -1.72 -17.68 -1.76
N ASN A 123 -2.65 -18.58 -2.02
CA ASN A 123 -4.08 -18.28 -2.02
C ASN A 123 -4.72 -18.56 -0.66
N GLU A 124 -5.90 -17.99 -0.41
CA GLU A 124 -6.71 -18.24 0.77
C GLU A 124 -5.96 -17.97 2.10
N THR A 125 -5.00 -17.06 2.08
CA THR A 125 -4.21 -16.68 3.25
C THR A 125 -4.88 -15.55 4.01
N THR A 126 -4.87 -15.62 5.34
CA THR A 126 -5.30 -14.51 6.20
C THR A 126 -4.08 -13.81 6.82
N VAL A 127 -3.99 -12.52 6.61
CA VAL A 127 -2.98 -11.66 7.24
C VAL A 127 -3.68 -10.69 8.17
N VAL A 128 -3.23 -10.60 9.42
CA VAL A 128 -3.70 -9.60 10.37
C VAL A 128 -2.53 -8.71 10.76
N ASP A 129 -2.55 -7.46 10.31
CA ASP A 129 -1.54 -6.45 10.60
C ASP A 129 -2.04 -5.47 11.68
N ASN A 130 -1.36 -5.47 12.83
CA ASN A 130 -1.61 -4.55 13.95
C ASN A 130 -0.44 -3.56 14.14
N GLY A 131 0.53 -3.54 13.26
CA GLY A 131 1.76 -2.78 13.43
C GLY A 131 1.71 -1.37 12.83
N SER A 132 2.88 -0.79 12.66
CA SER A 132 3.04 0.51 12.02
C SER A 132 4.12 0.49 10.95
N LYS A 133 3.88 1.20 9.86
CA LYS A 133 4.76 1.27 8.69
C LYS A 133 5.07 -0.10 8.08
N ASN A 134 4.15 -1.03 8.19
CA ASN A 134 4.28 -2.35 7.58
C ASN A 134 3.88 -2.30 6.11
N MET A 135 4.46 -3.21 5.35
CA MET A 135 4.24 -3.34 3.92
C MET A 135 3.78 -4.77 3.61
N THR A 136 2.56 -4.90 3.08
CA THR A 136 1.99 -6.18 2.67
C THR A 136 1.86 -6.22 1.15
N PHE A 137 2.50 -7.19 0.53
CA PHE A 137 2.50 -7.41 -0.91
C PHE A 137 1.76 -8.71 -1.21
N VAL A 138 0.72 -8.65 -2.04
CA VAL A 138 -0.19 -9.77 -2.30
C VAL A 138 -0.20 -10.10 -3.78
N GLU A 139 0.39 -11.23 -4.17
CA GLU A 139 0.30 -11.79 -5.53
C GLU A 139 -0.76 -12.89 -5.63
N GLY A 140 -1.01 -13.60 -4.54
CA GLY A 140 -1.97 -14.69 -4.52
C GLY A 140 -3.42 -14.23 -4.53
N ASP A 141 -4.33 -15.17 -4.72
CA ASP A 141 -5.75 -14.93 -4.89
C ASP A 141 -6.55 -15.30 -3.64
N TYR A 142 -7.73 -14.69 -3.49
CA TYR A 142 -8.71 -14.97 -2.43
C TYR A 142 -8.15 -14.84 -1.00
N ASN A 143 -7.16 -13.97 -0.81
CA ASN A 143 -6.58 -13.71 0.50
C ASN A 143 -7.41 -12.68 1.27
N ASN A 144 -7.31 -12.74 2.60
CA ASN A 144 -7.99 -11.84 3.51
C ASN A 144 -6.96 -11.03 4.30
N ILE A 145 -6.88 -9.74 4.05
CA ILE A 145 -5.88 -8.82 4.63
C ILE A 145 -6.58 -7.85 5.57
N HIS A 146 -6.33 -7.99 6.86
CA HIS A 146 -6.86 -7.12 7.89
C HIS A 146 -5.78 -6.18 8.42
N LEU A 147 -5.89 -4.89 8.12
CA LEU A 147 -5.08 -3.83 8.72
C LEU A 147 -5.80 -3.36 10.00
N ALA A 148 -5.72 -4.19 11.05
CA ALA A 148 -6.46 -4.01 12.29
C ALA A 148 -5.72 -3.04 13.21
N GLN A 149 -6.19 -1.80 13.33
CA GLN A 149 -5.58 -0.72 14.11
C GLN A 149 -4.15 -0.35 13.67
N ALA A 150 -3.68 -0.91 12.57
CA ALA A 150 -2.40 -0.59 11.99
C ALA A 150 -2.32 0.92 11.69
N PHE A 151 -1.21 1.53 12.04
CA PHE A 151 -0.96 2.95 11.76
C PHE A 151 0.00 3.07 10.58
N SER A 152 -0.46 3.71 9.50
CA SER A 152 0.33 3.88 8.28
C SER A 152 0.82 2.53 7.69
N SER A 153 -0.10 1.64 7.34
CA SER A 153 0.23 0.41 6.63
C SER A 153 0.12 0.59 5.12
N LEU A 154 0.92 -0.18 4.38
CA LEU A 154 0.92 -0.19 2.92
C LEU A 154 0.49 -1.57 2.42
N VAL A 155 -0.39 -1.60 1.42
CA VAL A 155 -0.76 -2.81 0.69
C VAL A 155 -0.60 -2.57 -0.80
N LEU A 156 0.13 -3.46 -1.47
CA LEU A 156 0.13 -3.59 -2.93
C LEU A 156 -0.44 -4.97 -3.28
N CYS A 157 -1.53 -5.01 -4.05
CA CYS A 157 -2.20 -6.25 -4.41
C CYS A 157 -2.30 -6.38 -5.93
N SER A 158 -1.68 -7.41 -6.49
CA SER A 158 -1.77 -7.79 -7.90
C SER A 158 -2.63 -9.03 -8.14
N GLY A 159 -2.96 -9.79 -7.08
CA GLY A 159 -3.81 -10.96 -7.15
C GLY A 159 -5.30 -10.64 -7.33
N GLU A 160 -6.10 -11.68 -7.44
CA GLU A 160 -7.52 -11.58 -7.73
C GLU A 160 -8.40 -12.00 -6.55
N GLY A 161 -9.57 -11.39 -6.43
CA GLY A 161 -10.59 -11.80 -5.45
C GLY A 161 -10.18 -11.60 -3.97
N ASN A 162 -9.15 -10.82 -3.68
CA ASN A 162 -8.69 -10.58 -2.33
C ASN A 162 -9.62 -9.60 -1.60
N GLU A 163 -9.76 -9.78 -0.29
CA GLU A 163 -10.47 -8.88 0.61
C GLU A 163 -9.48 -8.11 1.47
N ILE A 164 -9.52 -6.77 1.40
CA ILE A 164 -8.60 -5.89 2.13
C ILE A 164 -9.42 -4.98 3.04
N ASN A 165 -9.34 -5.21 4.34
CA ASN A 165 -10.07 -4.49 5.37
C ASN A 165 -9.13 -3.60 6.18
N SER A 166 -9.19 -2.28 5.95
CA SER A 166 -8.41 -1.32 6.72
C SER A 166 -9.26 -0.63 7.79
N THR A 167 -8.97 -0.92 9.05
CA THR A 167 -9.57 -0.23 10.20
C THR A 167 -8.60 0.73 10.88
N GLY A 168 -7.34 0.74 10.47
CA GLY A 168 -6.30 1.67 10.89
C GLY A 168 -6.32 3.01 10.12
N PRO A 169 -5.73 4.07 10.67
CA PRO A 169 -5.59 5.34 9.95
C PRO A 169 -4.38 5.34 9.01
N LEU A 170 -4.44 6.18 7.97
CA LEU A 170 -3.34 6.47 7.05
C LEU A 170 -2.82 5.25 6.26
N SER A 171 -3.69 4.31 5.94
CA SER A 171 -3.30 3.19 5.09
C SER A 171 -3.18 3.62 3.62
N VAL A 172 -2.17 3.10 2.93
CA VAL A 172 -1.99 3.22 1.48
C VAL A 172 -2.28 1.88 0.85
N ILE A 173 -3.28 1.81 -0.02
CA ILE A 173 -3.72 0.57 -0.66
C ILE A 173 -3.72 0.77 -2.17
N THR A 174 -2.91 0.00 -2.88
CA THR A 174 -2.88 0.01 -4.34
C THR A 174 -3.22 -1.37 -4.87
N ILE A 175 -4.20 -1.40 -5.77
CA ILE A 175 -4.72 -2.61 -6.39
C ILE A 175 -4.41 -2.56 -7.88
N THR A 176 -3.57 -3.47 -8.35
CA THR A 176 -3.30 -3.67 -9.78
C THR A 176 -3.97 -4.92 -10.34
N GLY A 177 -4.48 -5.79 -9.45
CA GLY A 177 -5.25 -6.99 -9.77
C GLY A 177 -6.74 -6.74 -9.90
N ASP A 178 -7.48 -7.78 -10.23
CA ASP A 178 -8.90 -7.72 -10.57
C ASP A 178 -9.81 -8.30 -9.46
N ARG A 179 -11.08 -7.90 -9.45
CA ARG A 179 -12.15 -8.46 -8.60
C ARG A 179 -11.88 -8.41 -7.09
N ASN A 180 -11.00 -7.55 -6.63
CA ASN A 180 -10.68 -7.38 -5.22
C ASN A 180 -11.73 -6.50 -4.52
N HIS A 181 -11.88 -6.69 -3.20
CA HIS A 181 -12.76 -5.91 -2.35
C HIS A 181 -11.94 -5.14 -1.31
N VAL A 182 -12.12 -3.82 -1.27
CA VAL A 182 -11.42 -2.93 -0.35
C VAL A 182 -12.44 -2.23 0.55
N LEU A 183 -12.31 -2.42 1.86
CA LEU A 183 -13.05 -1.68 2.88
C LEU A 183 -12.09 -0.74 3.62
N LEU A 184 -12.32 0.56 3.50
CA LEU A 184 -11.52 1.58 4.15
C LEU A 184 -12.33 2.26 5.27
N ALA A 185 -12.19 1.78 6.51
CA ALA A 185 -13.00 2.24 7.64
C ALA A 185 -12.54 3.56 8.27
N LYS A 186 -11.33 4.03 7.94
CA LYS A 186 -10.76 5.29 8.40
C LYS A 186 -10.07 6.02 7.25
N SER A 187 -9.23 7.02 7.58
CA SER A 187 -8.45 7.74 6.59
C SER A 187 -7.45 6.85 5.85
N GLY A 188 -7.19 7.16 4.61
CA GLY A 188 -6.20 6.46 3.81
C GLY A 188 -6.24 6.87 2.35
N ILE A 189 -5.39 6.23 1.57
CA ILE A 189 -5.27 6.42 0.14
C ILE A 189 -5.54 5.09 -0.55
N VAL A 190 -6.44 5.08 -1.52
CA VAL A 190 -6.74 3.89 -2.32
C VAL A 190 -6.55 4.21 -3.79
N ASN A 191 -5.67 3.47 -4.46
CA ASN A 191 -5.45 3.54 -5.90
C ASN A 191 -5.83 2.21 -6.55
N ILE A 192 -6.86 2.19 -7.37
CA ILE A 192 -7.36 0.97 -8.02
C ILE A 192 -7.16 1.09 -9.52
N MET A 193 -6.31 0.23 -10.07
CA MET A 193 -5.93 0.19 -11.48
C MET A 193 -6.52 -1.03 -12.22
N GLY A 194 -6.87 -2.09 -11.49
CA GLY A 194 -7.48 -3.31 -12.04
C GLY A 194 -8.98 -3.17 -12.28
N LYS A 195 -9.62 -4.24 -12.78
CA LYS A 195 -11.03 -4.27 -13.18
C LYS A 195 -11.92 -5.06 -12.22
N GLY A 196 -13.19 -4.72 -12.18
CA GLY A 196 -14.18 -5.46 -11.38
C GLY A 196 -13.99 -5.33 -9.88
N ASN A 197 -13.14 -4.41 -9.42
CA ASN A 197 -12.87 -4.20 -8.01
C ASN A 197 -14.02 -3.46 -7.32
N ASN A 198 -14.14 -3.64 -6.01
CA ASN A 198 -15.09 -2.94 -5.17
C ASN A 198 -14.36 -2.13 -4.10
N LEU A 199 -14.69 -0.85 -3.98
CA LEU A 199 -14.21 0.01 -2.90
C LEU A 199 -15.41 0.45 -2.04
N VAL A 200 -15.33 0.20 -0.75
CA VAL A 200 -16.31 0.71 0.22
C VAL A 200 -15.62 1.71 1.16
N VAL A 201 -16.11 2.94 1.13
CA VAL A 201 -15.73 3.98 2.08
C VAL A 201 -16.94 4.19 3.01
N PRO A 202 -16.90 3.70 4.26
CA PRO A 202 -18.06 3.71 5.14
C PRO A 202 -18.38 5.11 5.68
N TYR A 203 -19.59 5.28 6.14
CA TYR A 203 -20.11 6.47 6.82
C TYR A 203 -20.30 6.19 8.32
N PRO A 204 -20.00 7.13 9.20
CA PRO A 204 -19.18 8.33 9.01
C PRO A 204 -17.68 7.98 9.07
N LEU A 205 -16.87 8.72 8.30
CA LEU A 205 -15.41 8.64 8.45
C LEU A 205 -15.03 9.14 9.85
N ARG A 206 -14.69 8.23 10.75
CA ARG A 206 -14.24 8.54 12.12
C ARG A 206 -12.76 8.91 12.13
N SER A 207 -12.39 9.93 11.36
CA SER A 207 -10.99 10.35 11.26
C SER A 207 -10.90 11.86 11.04
N ASN A 208 -9.87 12.48 11.62
CA ASN A 208 -9.51 13.87 11.34
C ASN A 208 -8.79 14.04 10.00
N PHE A 209 -8.41 12.94 9.35
CA PHE A 209 -7.76 12.95 8.05
C PHE A 209 -8.73 12.50 6.98
N PRO A 210 -8.69 13.09 5.78
CA PRO A 210 -9.52 12.68 4.67
C PRO A 210 -9.11 11.29 4.15
N CYS A 211 -10.01 10.69 3.39
CA CYS A 211 -9.75 9.53 2.57
C CYS A 211 -9.58 9.98 1.13
N TYR A 212 -8.58 9.48 0.43
CA TYR A 212 -8.37 9.71 -0.98
C TYR A 212 -8.56 8.43 -1.76
N PHE A 213 -9.16 8.50 -2.93
CA PHE A 213 -9.23 7.35 -3.82
C PHE A 213 -9.15 7.76 -5.29
N LYS A 214 -8.58 6.87 -6.10
CA LYS A 214 -8.60 6.87 -7.54
C LYS A 214 -9.01 5.47 -8.00
N ALA A 215 -9.91 5.36 -8.96
CA ALA A 215 -10.43 4.09 -9.40
C ALA A 215 -10.56 4.02 -10.92
N SER A 216 -10.09 2.91 -11.49
CA SER A 216 -10.18 2.61 -12.91
C SER A 216 -11.62 2.30 -13.36
N VAL A 217 -11.83 2.31 -14.66
CA VAL A 217 -13.08 1.87 -15.30
C VAL A 217 -13.46 0.46 -14.86
N GLY A 218 -14.74 0.27 -14.51
CA GLY A 218 -15.28 -1.03 -14.07
C GLY A 218 -15.12 -1.33 -12.58
N THR A 219 -14.53 -0.43 -11.80
CA THR A 219 -14.54 -0.49 -10.33
C THR A 219 -15.90 -0.01 -9.82
N THR A 220 -16.42 -0.67 -8.78
CA THR A 220 -17.61 -0.22 -8.08
C THR A 220 -17.18 0.52 -6.81
N VAL A 221 -17.62 1.76 -6.63
CA VAL A 221 -17.31 2.58 -5.45
C VAL A 221 -18.58 2.85 -4.66
N CYS A 222 -18.59 2.46 -3.40
CA CYS A 222 -19.67 2.78 -2.45
C CYS A 222 -19.19 3.93 -1.55
N LEU A 223 -19.80 5.11 -1.75
CA LEU A 223 -19.47 6.31 -1.01
C LEU A 223 -20.48 6.57 0.11
N PRO A 224 -20.04 7.20 1.21
CA PRO A 224 -20.95 7.67 2.25
C PRO A 224 -21.92 8.70 1.66
N ASN A 225 -23.11 8.80 2.26
CA ASN A 225 -24.20 9.73 1.87
C ASN A 225 -24.84 9.52 0.49
N THR A 226 -24.44 8.53 -0.29
CA THR A 226 -25.08 8.27 -1.59
C THR A 226 -26.29 7.32 -1.50
N GLY A 227 -26.79 7.06 -0.29
CA GLY A 227 -27.94 6.19 -0.07
C GLY A 227 -27.74 4.74 -0.56
N LYS A 228 -26.54 4.19 -0.42
CA LYS A 228 -26.11 2.89 -0.97
C LYS A 228 -26.02 2.86 -2.50
N GLN A 229 -25.99 4.00 -3.14
CA GLN A 229 -25.76 4.02 -4.59
C GLN A 229 -24.32 3.56 -4.88
N LEU A 230 -24.24 2.48 -5.59
CA LEU A 230 -22.98 2.00 -6.18
C LEU A 230 -22.67 2.96 -7.34
N VAL A 231 -21.60 3.74 -7.17
CA VAL A 231 -21.11 4.61 -8.23
C VAL A 231 -20.02 3.86 -8.97
N ARG A 232 -20.19 3.73 -10.27
CA ARG A 232 -19.16 3.16 -11.15
C ARG A 232 -18.42 4.31 -11.81
N PRO A 233 -17.10 4.40 -11.67
CA PRO A 233 -16.30 5.33 -12.45
C PRO A 233 -16.50 5.02 -13.95
N HIS A 234 -16.90 6.03 -14.70
CA HIS A 234 -17.12 5.95 -16.14
C HIS A 234 -16.53 7.17 -16.82
N ASP A 235 -16.15 7.03 -18.06
CA ASP A 235 -15.78 8.16 -18.93
C ASP A 235 -17.00 8.98 -19.40
N HIS A 236 -18.18 8.68 -18.87
CA HIS A 236 -19.42 9.33 -19.28
C HIS A 236 -19.64 10.65 -18.51
N PRO A 237 -19.99 11.76 -19.19
CA PRO A 237 -20.09 13.10 -18.58
C PRO A 237 -21.15 13.25 -17.48
N PHE A 238 -22.06 12.29 -17.33
CA PHE A 238 -23.10 12.29 -16.30
C PHE A 238 -22.79 11.41 -15.09
N CYS A 239 -21.57 10.84 -15.01
CA CYS A 239 -21.18 10.05 -13.85
C CYS A 239 -20.67 10.94 -12.73
N LEU A 240 -21.06 10.61 -11.50
CA LEU A 240 -20.65 11.34 -10.30
C LEU A 240 -19.14 11.19 -10.01
N ILE A 241 -18.49 10.17 -10.57
CA ILE A 241 -17.06 9.89 -10.41
C ILE A 241 -16.49 9.57 -11.80
N LYS A 242 -15.44 10.28 -12.17
CA LYS A 242 -14.65 9.99 -13.37
C LYS A 242 -13.63 8.91 -13.07
N ALA A 243 -13.37 8.04 -14.05
CA ALA A 243 -12.29 7.07 -13.93
C ALA A 243 -10.92 7.77 -13.88
N ASP A 244 -9.97 7.11 -13.23
CA ASP A 244 -8.57 7.53 -13.13
C ASP A 244 -8.35 8.96 -12.61
N THR A 245 -9.34 9.46 -11.84
CA THR A 245 -9.34 10.78 -11.24
C THR A 245 -9.30 10.64 -9.71
N TRP A 246 -8.52 11.48 -9.05
CA TRP A 246 -8.45 11.50 -7.59
C TRP A 246 -9.65 12.22 -6.97
N TYR A 247 -10.20 11.59 -5.95
CA TYR A 247 -11.27 12.14 -5.11
C TYR A 247 -10.85 12.13 -3.65
N MET A 248 -11.24 13.17 -2.94
CA MET A 248 -11.12 13.26 -1.49
C MET A 248 -12.50 13.10 -0.86
N VAL A 249 -12.59 12.28 0.19
CA VAL A 249 -13.78 12.20 1.08
C VAL A 249 -13.37 12.77 2.43
N ASP A 250 -14.05 13.82 2.86
CA ASP A 250 -13.77 14.50 4.13
C ASP A 250 -14.49 13.87 5.32
N SER A 251 -14.27 14.43 6.51
CA SER A 251 -14.90 13.96 7.76
C SER A 251 -16.42 14.12 7.78
N HIS A 252 -17.00 14.92 6.90
CA HIS A 252 -18.45 15.08 6.71
C HIS A 252 -18.98 14.15 5.63
N SER A 253 -18.12 13.25 5.12
CA SER A 253 -18.47 12.30 4.06
C SER A 253 -18.89 12.96 2.74
N MET A 254 -18.42 14.18 2.52
CA MET A 254 -18.51 14.85 1.24
C MET A 254 -17.32 14.49 0.38
N TYR A 255 -17.55 14.18 -0.89
CA TYR A 255 -16.46 13.90 -1.82
C TYR A 255 -16.30 15.03 -2.83
N LYS A 256 -15.06 15.28 -3.22
CA LYS A 256 -14.70 16.24 -4.26
C LYS A 256 -13.49 15.77 -5.05
N GLU A 257 -13.45 16.15 -6.31
CA GLU A 257 -12.29 15.97 -7.18
C GLU A 257 -11.11 16.79 -6.65
N VAL A 258 -9.91 16.23 -6.69
CA VAL A 258 -8.68 16.89 -6.25
C VAL A 258 -7.56 16.63 -7.24
N ASP A 259 -6.76 17.67 -7.49
CA ASP A 259 -5.60 17.59 -8.39
C ASP A 259 -4.32 17.18 -7.63
N GLU A 260 -4.32 17.32 -6.31
CA GLU A 260 -3.14 17.05 -5.48
C GLU A 260 -3.54 16.39 -4.14
N LEU A 261 -2.75 15.40 -3.73
CA LEU A 261 -2.93 14.72 -2.46
C LEU A 261 -2.03 15.35 -1.39
N ILE A 262 -2.64 15.82 -0.32
CA ILE A 262 -1.93 16.34 0.85
C ILE A 262 -1.96 15.24 1.91
N VAL A 263 -0.88 14.45 2.00
CA VAL A 263 -0.81 13.28 2.89
C VAL A 263 0.41 13.35 3.80
N PRO A 264 0.24 13.25 5.10
CA PRO A 264 1.34 13.08 6.05
C PRO A 264 1.70 11.57 6.13
N LEU A 265 2.65 11.10 5.32
CA LEU A 265 3.21 9.74 5.40
C LEU A 265 4.54 9.70 6.18
#